data_d292dbdfe91991cb071272330c5fdd1b
#
_entry.id   d292dbdfe91991cb071272330c5fdd1b
#
_cell.length_a   1.000
_cell.length_b   1.000
_cell.length_c   1.000
_cell.angle_alpha   90.00
_cell.angle_beta   90.00
_cell.angle_gamma   90.00
#
_symmetry.space_group_name_H-M   'P 1'
#
loop_
_entity.id
_entity.type
_entity.pdbx_description
1 polymer ?
#
loop_
_entity_poly.entity_id
_entity_poly.type
_entity_poly.pdbx_seq_one_letter_code
_entity_poly.pdbx_strand_id
1 'polypeptide(L)'
;MNTLSTTKKLTISGLCLALYIVIMMITQGFAFGQYQVRIATALYGLAALFPFSILAFGFGNLISNLIMGGLGPIDAIGGCLVGLITTSGIVLGKRMGFGNWIVIPFITLVPSLVVPLWLSPILGVPYVVLVTSLLVGQGISAIVSFFIVNGLERFSHIIMGTEPVMTEQAMELQREVPSYGKR
;
A
#
# COMPACT_ATOMS: atom_id res chain seq x y z
N MET A 1 -2.02 21.08 -9.31
CA MET A 1 -1.43 20.24 -8.24
C MET A 1 -0.25 20.97 -7.63
N ASN A 2 -0.37 21.43 -6.39
CA ASN A 2 0.77 22.03 -5.67
C ASN A 2 1.85 20.96 -5.52
N THR A 3 2.98 21.13 -6.20
CA THR A 3 4.10 20.21 -6.12
C THR A 3 4.73 20.33 -4.73
N LEU A 4 4.64 19.26 -3.94
CA LEU A 4 5.32 19.21 -2.65
C LEU A 4 6.82 19.50 -2.83
N SER A 5 7.41 20.31 -1.93
CA SER A 5 8.84 20.56 -1.94
C SER A 5 9.63 19.25 -1.73
N THR A 6 10.86 19.20 -2.24
CA THR A 6 11.73 18.02 -2.11
C THR A 6 11.90 17.62 -0.64
N THR A 7 12.04 18.59 0.26
CA THR A 7 12.15 18.34 1.71
C THR A 7 10.89 17.63 2.25
N LYS A 8 9.70 18.09 1.89
CA LYS A 8 8.43 17.45 2.32
C LYS A 8 8.32 16.02 1.79
N LYS A 9 8.71 15.78 0.52
CA LYS A 9 8.71 14.42 -0.05
C LYS A 9 9.65 13.51 0.71
N LEU A 10 10.85 13.98 1.03
CA LEU A 10 11.84 13.20 1.79
C LEU A 10 11.36 12.90 3.21
N THR A 11 10.78 13.89 3.89
CA THR A 11 10.21 13.71 5.24
C THR A 11 9.09 12.67 5.24
N ILE A 12 8.14 12.74 4.29
CA ILE A 12 7.06 11.78 4.18
C ILE A 12 7.60 10.38 3.87
N SER A 13 8.59 10.27 2.96
CA SER A 13 9.22 8.97 2.65
C SER A 13 9.93 8.38 3.87
N GLY A 14 10.67 9.19 4.62
CA GLY A 14 11.32 8.76 5.86
C GLY A 14 10.31 8.31 6.93
N LEU A 15 9.19 9.03 7.05
CA LEU A 15 8.11 8.65 7.96
C LEU A 15 7.44 7.33 7.54
N CYS A 16 7.17 7.14 6.25
CA CYS A 16 6.64 5.88 5.73
C CYS A 16 7.58 4.70 5.99
N LEU A 17 8.89 4.89 5.76
CA LEU A 17 9.92 3.89 6.04
C LEU A 17 9.94 3.52 7.52
N ALA A 18 10.01 4.52 8.41
CA ALA A 18 10.06 4.32 9.85
C ALA A 18 8.80 3.60 10.35
N LEU A 19 7.62 4.07 9.92
CA LEU A 19 6.35 3.47 10.28
C LEU A 19 6.24 2.01 9.82
N TYR A 20 6.72 1.70 8.60
CA TYR A 20 6.77 0.33 8.09
C TYR A 20 7.61 -0.56 9.01
N ILE A 21 8.82 -0.13 9.36
CA ILE A 21 9.72 -0.91 10.22
C ILE A 21 9.12 -1.10 11.62
N VAL A 22 8.56 -0.04 12.21
CA VAL A 22 7.94 -0.10 13.55
C VAL A 22 6.77 -1.07 13.57
N ILE A 23 5.88 -1.01 12.57
CA ILE A 23 4.75 -1.96 12.48
C ILE A 23 5.26 -3.39 12.30
N MET A 24 6.28 -3.61 11.47
CA MET A 24 6.91 -4.93 11.32
C MET A 24 7.49 -5.43 12.64
N MET A 25 8.14 -4.58 13.43
CA MET A 25 8.68 -4.95 14.74
C MET A 25 7.58 -5.37 15.71
N ILE A 26 6.51 -4.60 15.80
CA ILE A 26 5.39 -4.90 16.71
C ILE A 26 4.65 -6.17 16.28
N THR A 27 4.55 -6.42 14.97
CA THR A 27 3.76 -7.52 14.40
C THR A 27 4.61 -8.71 13.94
N GLN A 28 5.91 -8.76 14.28
CA GLN A 28 6.83 -9.79 13.76
C GLN A 28 6.35 -11.23 14.00
N GLY A 29 5.68 -11.52 15.12
CA GLY A 29 5.16 -12.85 15.44
C GLY A 29 4.09 -13.32 14.45
N PHE A 30 3.32 -12.41 13.86
CA PHE A 30 2.33 -12.70 12.82
C PHE A 30 2.93 -12.57 11.40
N ALA A 31 3.85 -11.61 11.23
CA ALA A 31 4.45 -11.30 9.94
C ALA A 31 5.33 -12.42 9.40
N PHE A 32 5.96 -13.20 10.27
CA PHE A 32 6.80 -14.35 9.95
C PHE A 32 6.19 -15.69 10.41
N GLY A 33 4.93 -15.67 10.87
CA GLY A 33 4.17 -16.85 11.25
C GLY A 33 3.66 -17.65 10.05
N GLN A 34 2.90 -18.71 10.34
CA GLN A 34 2.38 -19.66 9.34
C GLN A 34 1.60 -19.00 8.20
N TYR A 35 0.81 -17.95 8.48
CA TYR A 35 0.01 -17.22 7.49
C TYR A 35 0.66 -15.96 6.97
N GLN A 36 1.82 -15.60 7.47
CA GLN A 36 2.60 -14.41 7.10
C GLN A 36 1.73 -13.14 6.94
N VAL A 37 0.89 -12.86 7.95
CA VAL A 37 0.04 -11.67 7.96
C VAL A 37 0.91 -10.44 8.21
N ARG A 38 1.40 -9.83 7.14
CA ARG A 38 2.27 -8.64 7.21
C ARG A 38 1.41 -7.37 7.22
N ILE A 39 0.93 -6.96 8.39
CA ILE A 39 0.11 -5.73 8.51
C ILE A 39 0.85 -4.50 7.95
N ALA A 40 2.17 -4.46 8.06
CA ALA A 40 2.98 -3.38 7.50
C ALA A 40 2.81 -3.22 5.97
N THR A 41 2.51 -4.29 5.23
CA THR A 41 2.25 -4.20 3.78
C THR A 41 0.98 -3.42 3.45
N ALA A 42 0.08 -3.21 4.41
CA ALA A 42 -1.04 -2.30 4.24
C ALA A 42 -0.59 -0.86 3.93
N LEU A 43 0.58 -0.46 4.40
CA LEU A 43 1.15 0.87 4.10
C LEU A 43 1.57 1.03 2.63
N TYR A 44 1.72 -0.06 1.87
CA TYR A 44 2.04 0.02 0.43
C TYR A 44 0.99 0.81 -0.36
N GLY A 45 -0.26 0.80 0.10
CA GLY A 45 -1.32 1.61 -0.50
C GLY A 45 -1.05 3.10 -0.46
N LEU A 46 -0.25 3.59 0.50
CA LEU A 46 0.12 5.01 0.57
C LEU A 46 0.90 5.46 -0.67
N ALA A 47 1.52 4.55 -1.42
CA ALA A 47 2.13 4.87 -2.70
C ALA A 47 1.10 5.38 -3.73
N ALA A 48 -0.18 5.02 -3.60
CA ALA A 48 -1.26 5.57 -4.43
C ALA A 48 -1.41 7.09 -4.25
N LEU A 49 -1.18 7.58 -3.02
CA LEU A 49 -1.27 9.01 -2.66
C LEU A 49 0.10 9.71 -2.78
N PHE A 50 1.17 8.98 -2.45
CA PHE A 50 2.55 9.47 -2.39
C PHE A 50 3.48 8.63 -3.28
N PRO A 51 3.46 8.80 -4.61
CA PRO A 51 4.26 7.98 -5.54
C PRO A 51 5.76 7.99 -5.27
N PHE A 52 6.27 9.02 -4.63
CA PHE A 52 7.68 9.15 -4.26
C PHE A 52 8.09 8.24 -3.08
N SER A 53 7.14 7.60 -2.39
CA SER A 53 7.41 6.67 -1.27
C SER A 53 7.74 5.23 -1.72
N ILE A 54 7.74 4.93 -3.01
CA ILE A 54 8.06 3.59 -3.55
C ILE A 54 9.35 3.05 -2.97
N LEU A 55 10.44 3.85 -3.02
CA LEU A 55 11.74 3.46 -2.49
C LEU A 55 11.70 3.23 -0.97
N ALA A 56 10.95 4.05 -0.24
CA ALA A 56 10.81 3.91 1.20
C ALA A 56 10.21 2.55 1.59
N PHE A 57 9.22 2.07 0.87
CA PHE A 57 8.60 0.76 1.12
C PHE A 57 9.49 -0.40 0.70
N GLY A 58 10.23 -0.27 -0.42
CA GLY A 58 11.23 -1.27 -0.80
C GLY A 58 12.33 -1.43 0.25
N PHE A 59 12.92 -0.32 0.68
CA PHE A 59 13.94 -0.33 1.73
C PHE A 59 13.39 -0.70 3.10
N GLY A 60 12.16 -0.31 3.43
CA GLY A 60 11.49 -0.73 4.65
C GLY A 60 11.37 -2.24 4.75
N ASN A 61 11.00 -2.90 3.65
CA ASN A 61 10.92 -4.36 3.58
C ASN A 61 12.33 -5.00 3.67
N LEU A 62 13.32 -4.45 2.95
CA LEU A 62 14.72 -4.90 3.03
C LEU A 62 15.23 -4.91 4.47
N ILE A 63 15.12 -3.75 5.14
CA ILE A 63 15.63 -3.57 6.50
C ILE A 63 14.88 -4.48 7.49
N SER A 64 13.56 -4.56 7.37
CA SER A 64 12.74 -5.41 8.23
C SER A 64 13.11 -6.88 8.11
N ASN A 65 13.29 -7.38 6.87
CA ASN A 65 13.67 -8.78 6.66
C ASN A 65 15.11 -9.06 7.11
N LEU A 66 16.03 -8.11 6.97
CA LEU A 66 17.40 -8.27 7.49
C LEU A 66 17.45 -8.36 9.01
N ILE A 67 16.63 -7.55 9.71
CA ILE A 67 16.65 -7.47 11.17
C ILE A 67 15.80 -8.56 11.82
N MET A 68 14.63 -8.85 11.25
CA MET A 68 13.59 -9.65 11.89
C MET A 68 13.28 -10.96 11.17
N GLY A 69 13.56 -11.06 9.84
CA GLY A 69 13.13 -12.19 9.02
C GLY A 69 13.89 -13.50 9.28
N GLY A 70 15.17 -13.41 9.59
CA GLY A 70 16.00 -14.58 9.91
C GLY A 70 16.22 -15.58 8.76
N LEU A 71 15.69 -15.33 7.57
CA LEU A 71 15.75 -16.21 6.40
C LEU A 71 16.90 -15.86 5.43
N GLY A 72 17.74 -14.92 5.84
CA GLY A 72 18.96 -14.54 5.13
C GLY A 72 18.80 -13.47 4.04
N PRO A 73 19.92 -13.18 3.32
CA PRO A 73 19.98 -12.09 2.36
C PRO A 73 19.01 -12.24 1.17
N ILE A 74 18.71 -13.47 0.77
CA ILE A 74 17.81 -13.77 -0.35
C ILE A 74 16.40 -13.27 -0.03
N ASP A 75 15.91 -13.52 1.18
CA ASP A 75 14.59 -13.05 1.61
C ASP A 75 14.56 -11.53 1.76
N ALA A 76 15.65 -10.93 2.25
CA ALA A 76 15.74 -9.48 2.38
C ALA A 76 15.70 -8.77 1.01
N ILE A 77 16.50 -9.23 0.05
CA ILE A 77 16.53 -8.67 -1.31
C ILE A 77 15.21 -8.96 -2.03
N GLY A 78 14.70 -10.19 -1.94
CA GLY A 78 13.42 -10.58 -2.51
C GLY A 78 12.27 -9.72 -1.96
N GLY A 79 12.23 -9.49 -0.66
CA GLY A 79 11.27 -8.61 -0.02
C GLY A 79 11.36 -7.16 -0.52
N CYS A 80 12.56 -6.64 -0.71
CA CYS A 80 12.78 -5.33 -1.32
C CYS A 80 12.16 -5.25 -2.72
N LEU A 81 12.47 -6.21 -3.58
CA LEU A 81 11.96 -6.28 -4.95
C LEU A 81 10.43 -6.36 -4.97
N VAL A 82 9.85 -7.21 -4.11
CA VAL A 82 8.39 -7.32 -3.98
C VAL A 82 7.77 -6.00 -3.53
N GLY A 83 8.36 -5.32 -2.57
CA GLY A 83 7.90 -4.00 -2.13
C GLY A 83 7.92 -2.97 -3.27
N LEU A 84 9.02 -2.91 -4.03
CA LEU A 84 9.17 -2.03 -5.19
C LEU A 84 8.15 -2.35 -6.29
N ILE A 85 8.01 -3.62 -6.66
CA ILE A 85 7.09 -4.06 -7.72
C ILE A 85 5.64 -3.76 -7.32
N THR A 86 5.24 -4.12 -6.10
CA THR A 86 3.87 -3.91 -5.60
C THR A 86 3.51 -2.43 -5.60
N THR A 87 4.35 -1.59 -5.01
CA THR A 87 4.08 -0.14 -4.90
C THR A 87 4.15 0.56 -6.25
N SER A 88 5.07 0.16 -7.13
CA SER A 88 5.14 0.67 -8.50
C SER A 88 3.90 0.30 -9.32
N GLY A 89 3.42 -0.93 -9.17
CA GLY A 89 2.18 -1.39 -9.80
C GLY A 89 0.96 -0.59 -9.34
N ILE A 90 0.84 -0.32 -8.04
CA ILE A 90 -0.22 0.53 -7.48
C ILE A 90 -0.17 1.94 -8.09
N VAL A 91 1.02 2.56 -8.13
CA VAL A 91 1.20 3.90 -8.71
C VAL A 91 0.85 3.90 -10.20
N LEU A 92 1.27 2.88 -10.94
CA LEU A 92 0.95 2.75 -12.37
C LEU A 92 -0.56 2.61 -12.56
N GLY A 93 -1.22 1.76 -11.80
CA GLY A 93 -2.67 1.59 -11.86
C GLY A 93 -3.42 2.90 -11.55
N LYS A 94 -2.99 3.65 -10.55
CA LYS A 94 -3.56 4.99 -10.27
C LYS A 94 -3.35 5.97 -11.43
N ARG A 95 -2.19 5.95 -12.08
CA ARG A 95 -1.92 6.78 -13.27
C ARG A 95 -2.76 6.40 -14.49
N MET A 96 -3.15 5.14 -14.59
CA MET A 96 -4.06 4.65 -15.63
C MET A 96 -5.54 4.97 -15.35
N GLY A 97 -5.85 5.65 -14.24
CA GLY A 97 -7.21 6.08 -13.90
C GLY A 97 -8.01 5.09 -13.04
N PHE A 98 -7.38 4.01 -12.57
CA PHE A 98 -8.06 3.11 -11.64
C PHE A 98 -8.28 3.77 -10.27
N GLY A 99 -9.40 3.46 -9.64
CA GLY A 99 -9.72 3.90 -8.28
C GLY A 99 -8.80 3.28 -7.21
N ASN A 100 -9.04 3.63 -5.95
CA ASN A 100 -8.23 3.12 -4.83
C ASN A 100 -8.30 1.60 -4.64
N TRP A 101 -9.31 0.95 -5.20
CA TRP A 101 -9.45 -0.50 -5.15
C TRP A 101 -8.25 -1.25 -5.79
N ILE A 102 -7.46 -0.56 -6.64
CA ILE A 102 -6.27 -1.13 -7.28
C ILE A 102 -5.21 -1.61 -6.26
N VAL A 103 -5.22 -1.06 -5.04
CA VAL A 103 -4.31 -1.52 -3.97
C VAL A 103 -4.56 -2.98 -3.59
N ILE A 104 -5.81 -3.45 -3.69
CA ILE A 104 -6.20 -4.80 -3.26
C ILE A 104 -5.49 -5.88 -4.10
N PRO A 105 -5.64 -5.94 -5.43
CA PRO A 105 -5.00 -6.99 -6.22
C PRO A 105 -3.46 -6.92 -6.16
N PHE A 106 -2.86 -5.73 -6.16
CA PHE A 106 -1.40 -5.63 -6.09
C PHE A 106 -0.84 -6.09 -4.76
N ILE A 107 -1.41 -5.67 -3.63
CA ILE A 107 -0.95 -6.09 -2.30
C ILE A 107 -1.24 -7.57 -2.05
N THR A 108 -2.34 -8.11 -2.58
CA THR A 108 -2.69 -9.51 -2.39
C THR A 108 -1.87 -10.42 -3.30
N LEU A 109 -1.84 -10.17 -4.61
CA LEU A 109 -1.31 -11.11 -5.59
C LEU A 109 0.22 -11.06 -5.72
N VAL A 110 0.82 -9.87 -5.77
CA VAL A 110 2.26 -9.76 -6.03
C VAL A 110 3.08 -10.45 -4.94
N PRO A 111 2.92 -10.15 -3.64
CA PRO A 111 3.68 -10.87 -2.62
C PRO A 111 3.32 -12.35 -2.55
N SER A 112 2.05 -12.71 -2.71
CA SER A 112 1.61 -14.10 -2.58
C SER A 112 2.11 -15.03 -3.68
N LEU A 113 2.37 -14.50 -4.87
CA LEU A 113 2.90 -15.28 -5.99
C LEU A 113 4.42 -15.22 -6.08
N VAL A 114 5.02 -14.10 -5.69
CA VAL A 114 6.46 -13.89 -5.89
C VAL A 114 7.28 -14.39 -4.70
N VAL A 115 6.86 -14.11 -3.45
CA VAL A 115 7.59 -14.54 -2.25
C VAL A 115 7.80 -16.05 -2.17
N PRO A 116 6.81 -16.92 -2.49
CA PRO A 116 7.00 -18.36 -2.45
C PRO A 116 8.07 -18.91 -3.40
N LEU A 117 8.48 -18.16 -4.43
CA LEU A 117 9.51 -18.59 -5.37
C LEU A 117 10.84 -18.91 -4.70
N TRP A 118 11.23 -18.12 -3.69
CA TRP A 118 12.44 -18.39 -2.90
C TRP A 118 12.14 -18.99 -1.53
N LEU A 119 10.96 -18.70 -0.99
CA LEU A 119 10.62 -19.18 0.34
C LEU A 119 10.36 -20.69 0.37
N SER A 120 9.77 -21.23 -0.69
CA SER A 120 9.51 -22.67 -0.84
C SER A 120 10.80 -23.52 -0.72
N PRO A 121 11.87 -23.27 -1.47
CA PRO A 121 13.12 -24.02 -1.32
C PRO A 121 13.83 -23.74 0.01
N ILE A 122 13.73 -22.54 0.57
CA ILE A 122 14.38 -22.20 1.85
C ILE A 122 13.73 -22.96 3.02
N LEU A 123 12.39 -23.02 3.04
CA LEU A 123 11.63 -23.64 4.14
C LEU A 123 11.32 -25.12 3.91
N GLY A 124 11.53 -25.65 2.70
CA GLY A 124 11.12 -27.00 2.33
C GLY A 124 9.59 -27.19 2.30
N VAL A 125 8.83 -26.12 2.15
CA VAL A 125 7.36 -26.13 2.10
C VAL A 125 6.88 -26.01 0.65
N PRO A 126 5.87 -26.80 0.21
CA PRO A 126 5.35 -26.72 -1.15
C PRO A 126 4.89 -25.33 -1.54
N TYR A 127 5.24 -24.88 -2.75
CA TYR A 127 4.91 -23.55 -3.28
C TYR A 127 3.42 -23.18 -3.12
N VAL A 128 2.52 -24.12 -3.48
CA VAL A 128 1.07 -23.92 -3.41
C VAL A 128 0.58 -23.65 -1.99
N VAL A 129 1.17 -24.32 -1.00
CA VAL A 129 0.84 -24.11 0.42
C VAL A 129 1.22 -22.71 0.87
N LEU A 130 2.40 -22.22 0.46
CA LEU A 130 2.83 -20.87 0.75
C LEU A 130 1.97 -19.82 0.04
N VAL A 131 1.63 -20.04 -1.23
CA VAL A 131 0.73 -19.14 -1.99
C VAL A 131 -0.61 -19.00 -1.29
N THR A 132 -1.26 -20.10 -0.94
CA THR A 132 -2.59 -20.05 -0.27
C THR A 132 -2.51 -19.37 1.08
N SER A 133 -1.47 -19.64 1.86
CA SER A 133 -1.22 -18.99 3.15
C SER A 133 -1.03 -17.47 3.00
N LEU A 134 -0.15 -17.07 2.08
CA LEU A 134 0.13 -15.66 1.80
C LEU A 134 -1.09 -14.92 1.21
N LEU A 135 -1.90 -15.57 0.37
CA LEU A 135 -3.13 -14.96 -0.15
C LEU A 135 -4.07 -14.52 0.98
N VAL A 136 -4.22 -15.34 2.00
CA VAL A 136 -5.04 -14.99 3.18
C VAL A 136 -4.41 -13.82 3.94
N GLY A 137 -3.13 -13.93 4.29
CA GLY A 137 -2.43 -12.91 5.07
C GLY A 137 -2.33 -11.56 4.36
N GLN A 138 -1.97 -11.56 3.08
CA GLN A 138 -1.87 -10.34 2.27
C GLN A 138 -3.24 -9.79 1.89
N GLY A 139 -4.26 -10.64 1.75
CA GLY A 139 -5.64 -10.21 1.53
C GLY A 139 -6.17 -9.35 2.69
N ILE A 140 -5.91 -9.76 3.93
CA ILE A 140 -6.24 -8.95 5.12
C ILE A 140 -5.52 -7.60 5.07
N SER A 141 -4.22 -7.60 4.80
CA SER A 141 -3.42 -6.37 4.71
C SER A 141 -3.89 -5.46 3.58
N ALA A 142 -4.32 -6.02 2.45
CA ALA A 142 -4.85 -5.28 1.31
C ALA A 142 -6.17 -4.58 1.62
N ILE A 143 -7.07 -5.24 2.35
CA ILE A 143 -8.33 -4.64 2.80
C ILE A 143 -8.05 -3.48 3.76
N VAL A 144 -7.17 -3.67 4.73
CA VAL A 144 -6.73 -2.59 5.64
C VAL A 144 -6.14 -1.42 4.86
N SER A 145 -5.30 -1.71 3.86
CA SER A 145 -4.71 -0.71 2.96
C SER A 145 -5.76 0.12 2.24
N PHE A 146 -6.79 -0.53 1.70
CA PHE A 146 -7.88 0.14 1.00
C PHE A 146 -8.60 1.15 1.90
N PHE A 147 -8.90 0.77 3.15
CA PHE A 147 -9.53 1.69 4.10
C PHE A 147 -8.60 2.84 4.50
N ILE A 148 -7.31 2.58 4.70
CA ILE A 148 -6.31 3.61 5.01
C ILE A 148 -6.25 4.64 3.87
N VAL A 149 -6.13 4.19 2.63
CA VAL A 149 -6.00 5.08 1.46
C VAL A 149 -7.27 5.93 1.29
N ASN A 150 -8.45 5.32 1.35
CA ASN A 150 -9.71 6.08 1.23
C ASN A 150 -9.91 7.06 2.39
N GLY A 151 -9.58 6.65 3.61
CA GLY A 151 -9.66 7.52 4.79
C GLY A 151 -8.75 8.73 4.68
N LEU A 152 -7.48 8.53 4.28
CA LEU A 152 -6.53 9.63 4.12
C LEU A 152 -6.92 10.54 2.94
N GLU A 153 -7.35 9.99 1.82
CA GLU A 153 -7.79 10.78 0.68
C GLU A 153 -8.98 11.68 1.07
N ARG A 154 -9.99 11.12 1.72
CA ARG A 154 -11.14 11.88 2.22
C ARG A 154 -10.75 12.95 3.23
N PHE A 155 -9.85 12.62 4.16
CA PHE A 155 -9.37 13.56 5.17
C PHE A 155 -8.56 14.71 4.54
N SER A 156 -7.75 14.43 3.53
CA SER A 156 -6.99 15.46 2.80
C SER A 156 -7.90 16.44 2.09
N HIS A 157 -9.02 15.99 1.51
CA HIS A 157 -10.02 16.86 0.89
C HIS A 157 -10.69 17.77 1.93
N ILE A 158 -11.01 17.26 3.10
CA ILE A 158 -11.60 18.03 4.19
C ILE A 158 -10.66 19.14 4.68
N ILE A 159 -9.36 18.82 4.87
CA ILE A 159 -8.38 19.81 5.39
C ILE A 159 -8.01 20.86 4.34
N MET A 160 -7.88 20.44 3.07
CA MET A 160 -7.49 21.36 2.01
C MET A 160 -8.63 22.20 1.47
N GLY A 161 -9.86 22.01 1.97
CA GLY A 161 -11.04 22.76 1.53
C GLY A 161 -11.35 22.60 0.04
N THR A 162 -10.78 21.57 -0.59
CA THR A 162 -11.13 21.23 -1.96
C THR A 162 -12.42 20.42 -1.90
N GLU A 163 -13.52 21.04 -2.31
CA GLU A 163 -14.77 20.35 -2.57
C GLU A 163 -14.46 19.05 -3.34
N PRO A 164 -15.09 17.92 -2.98
CA PRO A 164 -14.97 16.71 -3.78
C PRO A 164 -15.36 17.09 -5.21
N VAL A 165 -14.54 16.68 -6.18
CA VAL A 165 -14.85 16.90 -7.60
C VAL A 165 -16.24 16.34 -7.83
N MET A 166 -17.23 17.23 -7.85
CA MET A 166 -18.61 16.85 -8.16
C MET A 166 -18.59 16.26 -9.55
N THR A 167 -19.04 15.03 -9.68
CA THR A 167 -19.24 14.41 -10.98
C THR A 167 -20.08 15.35 -11.83
N GLU A 168 -19.77 15.43 -13.13
CA GLU A 168 -20.46 16.26 -14.10
C GLU A 168 -22.00 16.15 -13.98
N GLN A 169 -22.51 14.96 -13.63
CA GLN A 169 -23.92 14.70 -13.29
C GLN A 169 -24.43 15.45 -12.06
N ALA A 170 -23.61 15.64 -11.02
CA ALA A 170 -24.01 16.39 -9.82
C ALA A 170 -24.02 17.91 -10.08
N MET A 171 -23.17 18.39 -10.98
CA MET A 171 -23.21 19.77 -11.44
C MET A 171 -24.42 20.07 -12.34
N GLU A 172 -24.82 19.11 -13.16
CA GLU A 172 -26.00 19.22 -14.02
C GLU A 172 -27.29 19.22 -13.19
N LEU A 173 -27.40 18.36 -12.18
CA LEU A 173 -28.52 18.34 -11.22
C LEU A 173 -28.66 19.67 -10.43
N GLN A 174 -27.55 20.33 -10.07
CA GLN A 174 -27.61 21.63 -9.42
C GLN A 174 -28.01 22.77 -10.35
N ARG A 175 -27.78 22.66 -11.65
CA ARG A 175 -28.26 23.64 -12.66
C ARG A 175 -29.75 23.52 -12.94
N GLU A 176 -30.34 22.35 -12.74
CA GLU A 176 -31.77 22.08 -12.95
C GLU A 176 -32.66 22.50 -11.76
N VAL A 177 -32.07 22.76 -10.58
CA VAL A 177 -32.86 23.26 -9.43
C VAL A 177 -33.16 24.74 -9.61
N PRO A 178 -34.41 25.15 -9.89
CA PRO A 178 -34.77 26.58 -10.01
C PRO A 178 -34.53 27.26 -8.66
N SER A 179 -33.92 28.43 -8.70
CA SER A 179 -33.69 29.27 -7.51
C SER A 179 -35.05 29.76 -6.96
N TYR A 180 -35.73 28.94 -6.20
CA TYR A 180 -36.87 29.35 -5.40
C TYR A 180 -36.40 30.10 -4.16
N GLY A 181 -36.64 31.39 -4.13
CA GLY A 181 -36.67 32.17 -2.88
C GLY A 181 -35.56 33.19 -2.64
N LYS A 182 -35.52 34.26 -3.44
CA LYS A 182 -35.17 35.58 -2.89
C LYS A 182 -36.34 36.50 -3.13
N ARG A 183 -37.18 36.64 -2.16
CA ARG A 183 -38.00 37.82 -1.91
C ARG A 183 -37.77 38.24 -0.47
#